data_2ba3249c20d991dca8c3f456e4d6b3d7
#
_entry.id   2ba3249c20d991dca8c3f456e4d6b3d7
#
_cell.length_a   1.000
_cell.length_b   1.000
_cell.length_c   1.000
_cell.angle_alpha   90.00
_cell.angle_beta   90.00
_cell.angle_gamma   90.00
#
_symmetry.space_group_name_H-M   'P 1'
#
loop_
_entity.id
_entity.type
_entity.pdbx_description
1 polymer ?
#
loop_
_entity_poly.entity_id
_entity_poly.type
_entity_poly.pdbx_seq_one_letter_code
_entity_poly.pdbx_strand_id
1 'polypeptide(L)'
;MNEMIGQLGNLYTGAIADTLDELGYHNQCLPSDIRPLADSMKVAGPVYTVLGKRRHYDDGVDPRYRQMDMLDAIPSGAVIIVEPGNEFSAAHWGELMTNTALQRGAKGIVINGGLRDSLQILDVGFPAFRKYHSPLTAAYRWNIDSFHIPIKVGNVTIEPGDYVLGDIDGVLIIPQAIIQEVVEQTVAVATKEDVVRASLQDGGNIRELFEEYKVF
;
A
#
# COMPACT_ATOMS: atom_id res chain seq x y z
N MET A 1 -1.78 -0.25 -19.42
CA MET A 1 -1.26 -0.55 -18.07
C MET A 1 -0.57 0.65 -17.41
N ASN A 2 0.44 1.27 -18.02
CA ASN A 2 1.10 2.47 -17.42
C ASN A 2 0.16 3.67 -17.25
N GLU A 3 -0.76 3.89 -18.18
CA GLU A 3 -1.74 4.97 -18.11
C GLU A 3 -2.74 4.76 -16.95
N MET A 4 -3.27 3.55 -16.81
CA MET A 4 -4.17 3.19 -15.72
C MET A 4 -3.52 3.35 -14.34
N ILE A 5 -2.25 2.91 -14.18
CA ILE A 5 -1.50 3.12 -12.93
C ILE A 5 -1.29 4.62 -12.65
N GLY A 6 -1.04 5.42 -13.71
CA GLY A 6 -0.97 6.88 -13.59
C GLY A 6 -2.29 7.49 -13.13
N GLN A 7 -3.43 7.04 -13.69
CA GLN A 7 -4.75 7.45 -13.25
C GLN A 7 -5.02 7.04 -11.80
N LEU A 8 -4.77 5.79 -11.44
CA LEU A 8 -4.89 5.30 -10.06
C LEU A 8 -4.08 6.17 -9.08
N GLY A 9 -2.84 6.52 -9.44
CA GLY A 9 -1.97 7.37 -8.63
C GLY A 9 -2.51 8.79 -8.41
N ASN A 10 -3.39 9.30 -9.25
CA ASN A 10 -4.03 10.62 -9.11
C ASN A 10 -5.30 10.58 -8.25
N LEU A 11 -5.91 9.41 -8.04
CA LEU A 11 -7.10 9.24 -7.21
C LEU A 11 -6.72 9.19 -5.72
N TYR A 12 -7.66 9.39 -4.83
CA TYR A 12 -7.50 9.27 -3.38
C TYR A 12 -8.27 8.06 -2.84
N THR A 13 -7.85 7.57 -1.68
CA THR A 13 -8.36 6.30 -1.12
C THR A 13 -9.86 6.36 -0.84
N GLY A 14 -10.41 7.49 -0.37
CA GLY A 14 -11.85 7.65 -0.12
C GLY A 14 -12.70 7.35 -1.36
N ALA A 15 -12.38 7.98 -2.50
CA ALA A 15 -13.15 7.76 -3.74
C ALA A 15 -13.04 6.30 -4.27
N ILE A 16 -11.87 5.68 -4.13
CA ILE A 16 -11.72 4.25 -4.48
C ILE A 16 -12.52 3.37 -3.52
N ALA A 17 -12.55 3.69 -2.22
CA ALA A 17 -13.31 2.92 -1.22
C ALA A 17 -14.81 2.93 -1.54
N ASP A 18 -15.36 4.10 -1.86
CA ASP A 18 -16.76 4.26 -2.23
C ASP A 18 -17.10 3.45 -3.49
N THR A 19 -16.26 3.51 -4.52
CA THR A 19 -16.43 2.71 -5.75
C THR A 19 -16.35 1.20 -5.46
N LEU A 20 -15.41 0.77 -4.61
CA LEU A 20 -15.32 -0.64 -4.22
C LEU A 20 -16.56 -1.11 -3.46
N ASP A 21 -17.11 -0.28 -2.58
CA ASP A 21 -18.33 -0.57 -1.84
C ASP A 21 -19.55 -0.68 -2.79
N GLU A 22 -19.69 0.21 -3.76
CA GLU A 22 -20.73 0.14 -4.80
C GLU A 22 -20.64 -1.14 -5.64
N LEU A 23 -19.42 -1.63 -5.89
CA LEU A 23 -19.15 -2.89 -6.59
C LEU A 23 -19.29 -4.13 -5.70
N GLY A 24 -19.57 -3.97 -4.39
CA GLY A 24 -19.75 -5.07 -3.44
C GLY A 24 -18.46 -5.59 -2.80
N TYR A 25 -17.36 -4.85 -2.93
CA TYR A 25 -16.04 -5.20 -2.35
C TYR A 25 -15.81 -4.46 -1.02
N HIS A 26 -16.51 -4.85 0.03
CA HIS A 26 -16.52 -4.14 1.33
C HIS A 26 -15.33 -4.43 2.26
N ASN A 27 -14.40 -5.32 1.90
CA ASN A 27 -13.26 -5.75 2.74
C ASN A 27 -11.92 -5.55 2.03
N GLN A 28 -11.67 -4.34 1.54
CA GLN A 28 -10.48 -4.03 0.76
C GLN A 28 -9.50 -3.08 1.50
N CYS A 29 -9.90 -2.56 2.67
CA CYS A 29 -9.08 -1.66 3.47
C CYS A 29 -8.18 -2.44 4.43
N LEU A 30 -6.89 -2.17 4.38
CA LEU A 30 -5.91 -2.71 5.33
C LEU A 30 -6.12 -2.12 6.74
N PRO A 31 -5.57 -2.76 7.80
CA PRO A 31 -5.69 -2.27 9.16
C PRO A 31 -5.33 -0.79 9.30
N SER A 32 -6.17 -0.04 10.01
CA SER A 32 -6.08 1.42 10.12
C SER A 32 -4.85 1.94 10.87
N ASP A 33 -4.10 1.06 11.51
CA ASP A 33 -2.82 1.35 12.15
C ASP A 33 -1.61 1.30 11.20
N ILE A 34 -1.85 0.89 9.93
CA ILE A 34 -0.85 1.02 8.85
C ILE A 34 -0.95 2.45 8.31
N ARG A 35 0.09 3.26 8.58
CA ARG A 35 0.13 4.68 8.25
C ARG A 35 1.37 5.04 7.43
N PRO A 36 1.29 6.07 6.58
CA PRO A 36 2.47 6.56 5.85
C PRO A 36 3.55 7.05 6.82
N LEU A 37 4.80 7.01 6.38
CA LEU A 37 5.93 7.53 7.14
C LEU A 37 5.90 9.06 7.22
N ALA A 38 5.38 9.72 6.19
CA ALA A 38 5.01 11.13 6.18
C ALA A 38 3.62 11.31 5.55
N ASP A 39 2.85 12.27 6.05
CA ASP A 39 1.45 12.48 5.64
C ASP A 39 1.27 12.77 4.15
N SER A 40 2.30 13.32 3.50
CA SER A 40 2.30 13.59 2.06
C SER A 40 2.62 12.37 1.18
N MET A 41 3.00 11.24 1.79
CA MET A 41 3.34 10.05 1.02
C MET A 41 2.10 9.38 0.44
N LYS A 42 2.23 9.00 -0.82
CA LYS A 42 1.22 8.26 -1.57
C LYS A 42 1.88 7.09 -2.29
N VAL A 43 1.19 5.98 -2.40
CA VAL A 43 1.68 4.80 -3.10
C VAL A 43 0.58 4.23 -4.00
N ALA A 44 0.92 3.88 -5.24
CA ALA A 44 0.01 3.23 -6.18
C ALA A 44 0.78 2.28 -7.11
N GLY A 45 0.26 1.10 -7.34
CA GLY A 45 0.85 0.15 -8.29
C GLY A 45 0.42 -1.29 -8.06
N PRO A 46 0.93 -2.20 -8.91
CA PRO A 46 0.72 -3.64 -8.74
C PRO A 46 1.47 -4.15 -7.50
N VAL A 47 0.86 -5.11 -6.82
CA VAL A 47 1.35 -5.65 -5.55
C VAL A 47 2.39 -6.75 -5.77
N TYR A 48 3.49 -6.67 -5.00
CA TYR A 48 4.43 -7.76 -4.77
C TYR A 48 4.37 -8.17 -3.30
N THR A 49 3.87 -9.37 -3.05
CA THR A 49 3.58 -9.88 -1.70
C THR A 49 4.80 -10.53 -1.06
N VAL A 50 4.98 -10.32 0.23
CA VAL A 50 6.03 -10.92 1.06
C VAL A 50 5.41 -11.42 2.37
N LEU A 51 5.57 -12.70 2.65
CA LEU A 51 5.18 -13.34 3.90
C LEU A 51 6.42 -13.63 4.73
N GLY A 52 6.40 -13.19 5.96
CA GLY A 52 7.43 -13.53 6.93
C GLY A 52 6.94 -14.48 8.00
N LYS A 53 7.87 -14.91 8.81
CA LYS A 53 7.60 -15.74 9.98
C LYS A 53 8.52 -15.41 11.13
N ARG A 54 8.05 -15.65 12.34
CA ARG A 54 8.89 -15.58 13.53
C ARG A 54 10.04 -16.57 13.40
N ARG A 55 11.26 -16.10 13.70
CA ARG A 55 12.45 -16.93 13.71
C ARG A 55 12.67 -17.52 15.11
N HIS A 56 13.00 -18.81 15.15
CA HIS A 56 13.56 -19.41 16.33
C HIS A 56 15.08 -19.21 16.31
N TYR A 57 15.66 -18.83 17.45
CA TYR A 57 17.09 -18.64 17.61
C TYR A 57 17.83 -19.91 17.16
N ASP A 58 18.83 -19.73 16.29
CA ASP A 58 19.81 -20.74 15.89
C ASP A 58 19.27 -21.86 14.97
N ASP A 59 18.72 -21.48 13.82
CA ASP A 59 18.40 -22.42 12.74
C ASP A 59 19.59 -22.68 11.78
N GLY A 60 20.76 -22.11 12.08
CA GLY A 60 21.98 -22.28 11.26
C GLY A 60 21.97 -21.55 9.92
N VAL A 61 20.88 -20.82 9.60
CA VAL A 61 20.73 -20.10 8.32
C VAL A 61 20.80 -18.60 8.57
N ASP A 62 21.61 -17.90 7.77
CA ASP A 62 21.61 -16.43 7.79
C ASP A 62 20.37 -15.90 7.04
N PRO A 63 19.41 -15.24 7.73
CA PRO A 63 18.17 -14.77 7.14
C PRO A 63 18.38 -13.71 6.06
N ARG A 64 19.54 -13.08 6.02
CA ARG A 64 19.86 -12.03 5.04
C ARG A 64 19.92 -12.55 3.61
N TYR A 65 20.29 -13.82 3.39
CA TYR A 65 20.26 -14.41 2.05
C TYR A 65 18.83 -14.44 1.50
N ARG A 66 17.86 -14.86 2.31
CA ARG A 66 16.46 -14.90 1.89
C ARG A 66 15.90 -13.48 1.64
N GLN A 67 16.37 -12.48 2.38
CA GLN A 67 16.04 -11.08 2.14
C GLN A 67 16.61 -10.60 0.79
N MET A 68 17.84 -10.96 0.45
CA MET A 68 18.45 -10.65 -0.85
C MET A 68 17.69 -11.32 -1.99
N ASP A 69 17.34 -12.60 -1.88
CA ASP A 69 16.54 -13.30 -2.89
C ASP A 69 15.20 -12.59 -3.15
N MET A 70 14.51 -12.16 -2.10
CA MET A 70 13.26 -11.42 -2.19
C MET A 70 13.45 -10.07 -2.88
N LEU A 71 14.48 -9.30 -2.50
CA LEU A 71 14.78 -8.00 -3.10
C LEU A 71 15.14 -8.14 -4.57
N ASP A 72 15.91 -9.17 -4.94
CA ASP A 72 16.28 -9.45 -6.33
C ASP A 72 15.09 -9.82 -7.22
N ALA A 73 14.04 -10.39 -6.63
CA ALA A 73 12.83 -10.81 -7.33
C ALA A 73 11.77 -9.70 -7.46
N ILE A 74 11.99 -8.49 -6.93
CA ILE A 74 11.03 -7.38 -7.02
C ILE A 74 10.81 -6.97 -8.48
N PRO A 75 9.56 -7.02 -8.98
CA PRO A 75 9.25 -6.51 -10.32
C PRO A 75 9.32 -4.97 -10.36
N SER A 76 9.84 -4.42 -11.45
CA SER A 76 9.82 -2.97 -11.65
C SER A 76 8.38 -2.44 -11.69
N GLY A 77 8.16 -1.33 -11.01
CA GLY A 77 6.84 -0.70 -10.87
C GLY A 77 5.98 -1.27 -9.72
N ALA A 78 6.41 -2.34 -9.06
CA ALA A 78 5.65 -2.96 -7.99
C ALA A 78 5.66 -2.16 -6.68
N VAL A 79 4.61 -2.32 -5.90
CA VAL A 79 4.54 -1.95 -4.48
C VAL A 79 4.66 -3.20 -3.64
N ILE A 80 5.59 -3.19 -2.70
CA ILE A 80 5.89 -4.35 -1.84
C ILE A 80 4.90 -4.34 -0.67
N ILE A 81 4.23 -5.46 -0.39
CA ILE A 81 3.39 -5.61 0.80
C ILE A 81 3.97 -6.72 1.68
N VAL A 82 4.34 -6.36 2.92
CA VAL A 82 4.95 -7.28 3.90
C VAL A 82 3.97 -7.63 4.99
N GLU A 83 3.66 -8.93 5.11
CA GLU A 83 2.99 -9.51 6.26
C GLU A 83 4.02 -10.24 7.15
N PRO A 84 4.29 -9.78 8.39
CA PRO A 84 5.37 -10.32 9.22
C PRO A 84 5.09 -11.67 9.87
N GLY A 85 3.87 -12.22 9.74
CA GLY A 85 3.57 -13.55 10.26
C GLY A 85 3.66 -13.68 11.78
N ASN A 86 2.97 -12.79 12.53
CA ASN A 86 2.91 -12.77 14.00
C ASN A 86 4.23 -12.39 14.71
N GLU A 87 5.15 -11.73 14.05
CA GLU A 87 6.32 -11.08 14.68
C GLU A 87 6.12 -9.56 14.66
N PHE A 88 6.04 -8.93 15.84
CA PHE A 88 5.74 -7.50 15.97
C PHE A 88 6.72 -6.77 16.90
N SER A 89 7.91 -7.33 17.17
CA SER A 89 8.91 -6.71 18.04
C SER A 89 10.03 -6.01 17.26
N ALA A 90 10.27 -6.39 16.01
CA ALA A 90 11.39 -5.91 15.20
C ALA A 90 10.94 -4.97 14.08
N ALA A 91 11.92 -4.31 13.45
CA ALA A 91 11.73 -3.68 12.15
C ALA A 91 11.96 -4.72 11.04
N HIS A 92 10.97 -4.83 10.15
CA HIS A 92 10.99 -5.78 9.03
C HIS A 92 11.59 -5.17 7.76
N TRP A 93 11.82 -3.85 7.79
CA TRP A 93 12.35 -3.08 6.68
C TRP A 93 13.24 -1.93 7.17
N GLY A 94 14.24 -1.55 6.37
CA GLY A 94 15.15 -0.46 6.65
C GLY A 94 15.74 0.16 5.38
N GLU A 95 16.67 1.10 5.57
CA GLU A 95 17.23 1.95 4.49
C GLU A 95 17.93 1.15 3.39
N LEU A 96 18.77 0.16 3.70
CA LEU A 96 19.47 -0.63 2.67
C LEU A 96 18.52 -1.42 1.78
N MET A 97 17.42 -1.95 2.36
CA MET A 97 16.38 -2.63 1.59
C MET A 97 15.63 -1.62 0.70
N THR A 98 15.39 -0.41 1.20
CA THR A 98 14.77 0.69 0.44
C THR A 98 15.60 1.06 -0.78
N ASN A 99 16.90 1.26 -0.62
CA ASN A 99 17.80 1.61 -1.73
C ASN A 99 17.86 0.50 -2.79
N THR A 100 17.87 -0.76 -2.35
CA THR A 100 17.81 -1.90 -3.26
C THR A 100 16.47 -1.95 -4.01
N ALA A 101 15.34 -1.76 -3.31
CA ALA A 101 14.02 -1.73 -3.92
C ALA A 101 13.87 -0.58 -4.93
N LEU A 102 14.38 0.61 -4.62
CA LEU A 102 14.44 1.75 -5.55
C LEU A 102 15.23 1.40 -6.80
N GLN A 103 16.40 0.78 -6.67
CA GLN A 103 17.23 0.35 -7.79
C GLN A 103 16.49 -0.68 -8.68
N ARG A 104 15.64 -1.52 -8.09
CA ARG A 104 14.77 -2.46 -8.81
C ARG A 104 13.54 -1.79 -9.44
N GLY A 105 13.30 -0.52 -9.15
CA GLY A 105 12.18 0.26 -9.67
C GLY A 105 10.87 0.09 -8.91
N ALA A 106 10.92 -0.39 -7.66
CA ALA A 106 9.76 -0.44 -6.77
C ALA A 106 9.20 0.97 -6.54
N LYS A 107 7.88 1.08 -6.35
CA LYS A 107 7.15 2.33 -6.15
C LYS A 107 6.87 2.67 -4.69
N GLY A 108 7.03 1.72 -3.79
CA GLY A 108 6.84 1.92 -2.36
C GLY A 108 6.73 0.60 -1.61
N ILE A 109 6.49 0.73 -0.32
CA ILE A 109 6.32 -0.41 0.59
C ILE A 109 5.19 -0.17 1.58
N VAL A 110 4.43 -1.22 1.85
CA VAL A 110 3.40 -1.29 2.90
C VAL A 110 3.75 -2.44 3.83
N ILE A 111 3.89 -2.16 5.11
CA ILE A 111 4.34 -3.15 6.10
C ILE A 111 3.29 -3.28 7.20
N ASN A 112 2.70 -4.46 7.35
CA ASN A 112 1.86 -4.79 8.51
C ASN A 112 2.71 -4.96 9.79
N GLY A 113 3.73 -4.16 9.96
CA GLY A 113 4.75 -4.31 11.00
C GLY A 113 5.65 -3.08 11.18
N GLY A 114 6.88 -3.32 11.63
CA GLY A 114 7.85 -2.30 12.00
C GLY A 114 8.79 -1.86 10.87
N LEU A 115 9.21 -0.60 10.95
CA LEU A 115 10.20 0.03 10.07
C LEU A 115 11.29 0.71 10.92
N ARG A 116 12.53 0.71 10.42
CA ARG A 116 13.67 1.45 10.98
C ARG A 116 14.32 2.34 9.92
N ASP A 117 15.30 3.11 10.33
CA ASP A 117 16.08 4.02 9.47
C ASP A 117 15.17 5.06 8.78
N SER A 118 14.17 5.55 9.52
CA SER A 118 13.04 6.32 8.99
C SER A 118 13.47 7.63 8.33
N LEU A 119 14.46 8.34 8.91
CA LEU A 119 14.95 9.60 8.35
C LEU A 119 15.64 9.37 7.00
N GLN A 120 16.44 8.32 6.90
CA GLN A 120 17.12 7.96 5.66
C GLN A 120 16.14 7.59 4.55
N ILE A 121 15.03 6.90 4.91
CA ILE A 121 13.95 6.56 3.97
C ILE A 121 13.19 7.82 3.53
N LEU A 122 12.95 8.75 4.43
CA LEU A 122 12.35 10.05 4.11
C LEU A 122 13.26 10.85 3.16
N ASP A 123 14.56 10.88 3.41
CA ASP A 123 15.53 11.62 2.60
C ASP A 123 15.58 11.15 1.13
N VAL A 124 15.40 9.85 0.89
CA VAL A 124 15.32 9.30 -0.48
C VAL A 124 13.93 9.38 -1.09
N GLY A 125 12.92 9.84 -0.34
CA GLY A 125 11.56 10.05 -0.83
C GLY A 125 10.82 8.77 -1.22
N PHE A 126 11.19 7.61 -0.67
CA PHE A 126 10.53 6.34 -0.97
C PHE A 126 9.23 6.19 -0.18
N PRO A 127 8.06 6.06 -0.84
CA PRO A 127 6.80 5.89 -0.14
C PRO A 127 6.81 4.65 0.76
N ALA A 128 6.64 4.85 2.06
CA ALA A 128 6.66 3.78 3.05
C ALA A 128 5.51 3.91 4.03
N PHE A 129 4.77 2.81 4.21
CA PHE A 129 3.66 2.67 5.13
C PHE A 129 4.00 1.59 6.15
N ARG A 130 3.75 1.83 7.42
CA ARG A 130 4.13 0.92 8.52
C ARG A 130 3.15 1.04 9.69
N LYS A 131 3.14 0.06 10.59
CA LYS A 131 2.40 0.14 11.86
C LYS A 131 3.17 0.90 12.93
N TYR A 132 4.47 0.64 13.07
CA TYR A 132 5.29 1.22 14.13
C TYR A 132 6.75 1.37 13.70
N HIS A 133 7.50 2.11 14.51
CA HIS A 133 8.95 2.21 14.41
C HIS A 133 9.61 1.29 15.42
N SER A 134 10.72 0.64 15.04
CA SER A 134 11.54 -0.14 15.96
C SER A 134 13.01 -0.04 15.54
N PRO A 135 13.96 0.22 16.45
CA PRO A 135 15.38 0.17 16.13
C PRO A 135 15.91 -1.27 16.03
N LEU A 136 15.13 -2.26 16.47
CA LEU A 136 15.57 -3.65 16.56
C LEU A 136 15.63 -4.31 15.19
N THR A 137 16.76 -4.98 14.92
CA THR A 137 16.90 -5.75 13.68
C THR A 137 15.97 -6.99 13.66
N ALA A 138 15.47 -7.30 12.49
CA ALA A 138 14.73 -8.54 12.25
C ALA A 138 15.62 -9.81 12.32
N ALA A 139 16.92 -9.70 12.05
CA ALA A 139 17.82 -10.84 11.82
C ALA A 139 17.77 -11.97 12.87
N TYR A 140 17.42 -11.65 14.12
CA TYR A 140 17.33 -12.62 15.22
C TYR A 140 15.90 -12.97 15.63
N ARG A 141 14.89 -12.37 14.98
CA ARG A 141 13.49 -12.44 15.40
C ARG A 141 12.55 -12.89 14.30
N TRP A 142 12.90 -12.58 13.08
CA TRP A 142 12.07 -12.74 11.91
C TRP A 142 12.89 -13.20 10.70
N ASN A 143 12.23 -13.92 9.80
CA ASN A 143 12.77 -14.29 8.50
C ASN A 143 11.68 -14.21 7.45
N ILE A 144 12.04 -14.01 6.19
CA ILE A 144 11.13 -14.16 5.06
C ILE A 144 10.85 -15.65 4.89
N ASP A 145 9.57 -16.02 4.92
CA ASP A 145 9.11 -17.35 4.62
C ASP A 145 8.96 -17.54 3.11
N SER A 146 8.15 -16.71 2.49
CA SER A 146 7.82 -16.78 1.08
C SER A 146 7.52 -15.40 0.51
N PHE A 147 7.59 -15.27 -0.80
CA PHE A 147 7.19 -14.06 -1.53
C PHE A 147 6.53 -14.44 -2.84
N HIS A 148 5.79 -13.48 -3.42
CA HIS A 148 4.99 -13.68 -4.64
C HIS A 148 3.96 -14.81 -4.48
N ILE A 149 3.30 -14.87 -3.33
CA ILE A 149 2.24 -15.79 -2.99
C ILE A 149 1.04 -15.02 -2.41
N PRO A 150 -0.17 -15.60 -2.37
CA PRO A 150 -1.28 -14.99 -1.62
C PRO A 150 -0.92 -14.81 -0.15
N ILE A 151 -1.26 -13.63 0.39
CA ILE A 151 -1.09 -13.29 1.81
C ILE A 151 -2.39 -12.74 2.39
N LYS A 152 -2.48 -12.70 3.71
CA LYS A 152 -3.61 -12.07 4.40
C LYS A 152 -3.10 -11.02 5.38
N VAL A 153 -3.53 -9.77 5.18
CA VAL A 153 -3.23 -8.64 6.07
C VAL A 153 -4.52 -8.19 6.75
N GLY A 154 -4.63 -8.40 8.05
CA GLY A 154 -5.90 -8.20 8.75
C GLY A 154 -6.98 -9.13 8.19
N ASN A 155 -8.06 -8.57 7.65
CA ASN A 155 -9.14 -9.32 7.01
C ASN A 155 -9.03 -9.38 5.48
N VAL A 156 -8.07 -8.68 4.89
CA VAL A 156 -7.89 -8.58 3.44
C VAL A 156 -7.00 -9.70 2.93
N THR A 157 -7.48 -10.46 1.96
CA THR A 157 -6.65 -11.39 1.17
C THR A 157 -6.07 -10.61 0.00
N ILE A 158 -4.78 -10.77 -0.25
CA ILE A 158 -4.02 -10.06 -1.27
C ILE A 158 -3.34 -11.08 -2.18
N GLU A 159 -3.69 -11.05 -3.44
CA GLU A 159 -3.07 -11.89 -4.46
C GLU A 159 -1.90 -11.15 -5.13
N PRO A 160 -0.83 -11.86 -5.53
CA PRO A 160 0.19 -11.26 -6.38
C PRO A 160 -0.42 -10.69 -7.66
N GLY A 161 -0.13 -9.40 -7.95
CA GLY A 161 -0.69 -8.72 -9.11
C GLY A 161 -1.98 -7.94 -8.86
N ASP A 162 -2.60 -8.05 -7.69
CA ASP A 162 -3.58 -7.05 -7.23
C ASP A 162 -2.96 -5.65 -7.24
N TYR A 163 -3.77 -4.64 -7.11
CA TYR A 163 -3.30 -3.25 -7.05
C TYR A 163 -3.47 -2.68 -5.65
N VAL A 164 -2.64 -1.73 -5.33
CA VAL A 164 -2.71 -0.99 -4.07
C VAL A 164 -2.77 0.51 -4.36
N LEU A 165 -3.61 1.21 -3.60
CA LEU A 165 -3.56 2.65 -3.42
C LEU A 165 -3.47 2.94 -1.93
N GLY A 166 -2.51 3.80 -1.54
CA GLY A 166 -2.36 4.25 -0.16
C GLY A 166 -2.06 5.74 -0.11
N ASP A 167 -2.66 6.41 0.84
CA ASP A 167 -2.44 7.80 1.19
C ASP A 167 -2.58 8.02 2.71
N ILE A 168 -2.75 9.27 3.17
CA ILE A 168 -2.87 9.59 4.59
C ILE A 168 -4.07 8.91 5.27
N ASP A 169 -5.16 8.66 4.54
CA ASP A 169 -6.39 8.08 5.11
C ASP A 169 -6.27 6.57 5.32
N GLY A 170 -5.48 5.88 4.49
CA GLY A 170 -5.26 4.44 4.63
C GLY A 170 -4.65 3.77 3.42
N VAL A 171 -4.82 2.45 3.36
CA VAL A 171 -4.33 1.61 2.25
C VAL A 171 -5.43 0.68 1.79
N LEU A 172 -5.73 0.71 0.50
CA LEU A 172 -6.72 -0.14 -0.16
C LEU A 172 -6.05 -1.13 -1.10
N ILE A 173 -6.59 -2.33 -1.14
CA ILE A 173 -6.24 -3.37 -2.11
C ILE A 173 -7.37 -3.49 -3.13
N ILE A 174 -7.02 -3.46 -4.39
CA ILE A 174 -7.95 -3.54 -5.51
C ILE A 174 -7.65 -4.83 -6.27
N PRO A 175 -8.58 -5.79 -6.32
CA PRO A 175 -8.38 -7.02 -7.07
C PRO A 175 -8.04 -6.76 -8.54
N GLN A 176 -7.06 -7.48 -9.06
CA GLN A 176 -6.62 -7.33 -10.46
C GLN A 176 -7.77 -7.44 -11.47
N ALA A 177 -8.75 -8.28 -11.17
CA ALA A 177 -9.87 -8.53 -12.09
C ALA A 177 -10.76 -7.31 -12.34
N ILE A 178 -10.81 -6.36 -11.39
CA ILE A 178 -11.71 -5.20 -11.44
C ILE A 178 -11.00 -3.85 -11.49
N ILE A 179 -9.67 -3.81 -11.50
CA ILE A 179 -8.90 -2.55 -11.42
C ILE A 179 -9.30 -1.53 -12.49
N GLN A 180 -9.52 -1.97 -13.71
CA GLN A 180 -9.89 -1.08 -14.80
C GLN A 180 -11.27 -0.46 -14.55
N GLU A 181 -12.24 -1.27 -14.17
CA GLU A 181 -13.60 -0.82 -13.85
C GLU A 181 -13.59 0.17 -12.67
N VAL A 182 -12.86 -0.15 -11.59
CA VAL A 182 -12.71 0.72 -10.42
C VAL A 182 -12.12 2.07 -10.81
N VAL A 183 -11.02 2.08 -11.57
CA VAL A 183 -10.37 3.35 -11.97
C VAL A 183 -11.29 4.18 -12.86
N GLU A 184 -11.94 3.58 -13.87
CA GLU A 184 -12.87 4.28 -14.78
C GLU A 184 -14.04 4.90 -14.03
N GLN A 185 -14.71 4.13 -13.16
CA GLN A 185 -15.84 4.61 -12.35
C GLN A 185 -15.42 5.71 -11.38
N THR A 186 -14.30 5.51 -10.66
CA THR A 186 -13.80 6.50 -9.70
C THR A 186 -13.41 7.81 -10.38
N VAL A 187 -12.76 7.77 -11.55
CA VAL A 187 -12.45 8.99 -12.33
C VAL A 187 -13.71 9.75 -12.70
N ALA A 188 -14.77 9.04 -13.11
CA ALA A 188 -16.04 9.67 -13.45
C ALA A 188 -16.73 10.34 -12.24
N VAL A 189 -16.66 9.71 -11.07
CA VAL A 189 -17.16 10.28 -9.80
C VAL A 189 -16.32 11.47 -9.36
N ALA A 190 -15.00 11.34 -9.31
CA ALA A 190 -14.09 12.40 -8.90
C ALA A 190 -14.26 13.68 -9.77
N THR A 191 -14.51 13.51 -11.07
CA THR A 191 -14.77 14.65 -11.98
C THR A 191 -16.05 15.40 -11.56
N LYS A 192 -17.11 14.71 -11.15
CA LYS A 192 -18.34 15.34 -10.66
C LYS A 192 -18.12 16.02 -9.30
N GLU A 193 -17.38 15.36 -8.41
CA GLU A 193 -17.01 15.93 -7.10
C GLU A 193 -16.22 17.23 -7.25
N ASP A 194 -15.33 17.33 -8.23
CA ASP A 194 -14.58 18.57 -8.49
C ASP A 194 -15.52 19.73 -8.86
N VAL A 195 -16.55 19.47 -9.64
CA VAL A 195 -17.59 20.47 -9.99
C VAL A 195 -18.39 20.86 -8.73
N VAL A 196 -18.82 19.88 -7.96
CA VAL A 196 -19.55 20.11 -6.68
C VAL A 196 -18.70 20.92 -5.70
N ARG A 197 -17.44 20.55 -5.54
CA ARG A 197 -16.48 21.24 -4.66
C ARG A 197 -16.28 22.69 -5.05
N ALA A 198 -16.09 22.96 -6.33
CA ALA A 198 -15.96 24.33 -6.85
C ALA A 198 -17.25 25.13 -6.59
N SER A 199 -18.42 24.56 -6.86
CA SER A 199 -19.71 25.22 -6.63
C SER A 199 -19.95 25.52 -5.14
N LEU A 200 -19.56 24.60 -4.25
CA LEU A 200 -19.65 24.82 -2.78
C LEU A 200 -18.73 25.93 -2.32
N GLN A 201 -17.52 26.07 -2.88
CA GLN A 201 -16.60 27.16 -2.58
C GLN A 201 -17.16 28.52 -2.99
N ASP A 202 -17.98 28.56 -4.03
CA ASP A 202 -18.69 29.75 -4.52
C ASP A 202 -20.03 30.00 -3.83
N GLY A 203 -20.36 29.23 -2.74
CA GLY A 203 -21.57 29.41 -1.96
C GLY A 203 -22.79 28.60 -2.44
N GLY A 204 -22.58 27.60 -3.29
CA GLY A 204 -23.64 26.70 -3.77
C GLY A 204 -24.32 25.91 -2.66
N ASN A 205 -25.57 25.49 -2.89
CA ASN A 205 -26.35 24.70 -1.94
C ASN A 205 -26.07 23.21 -2.15
N ILE A 206 -25.55 22.54 -1.10
CA ILE A 206 -25.18 21.11 -1.17
C ILE A 206 -26.34 20.19 -1.54
N ARG A 207 -27.57 20.49 -1.10
CA ARG A 207 -28.76 19.68 -1.44
C ARG A 207 -29.11 19.78 -2.91
N GLU A 208 -29.06 20.98 -3.49
CA GLU A 208 -29.33 21.19 -4.92
C GLU A 208 -28.27 20.49 -5.78
N LEU A 209 -27.00 20.64 -5.38
CA LEU A 209 -25.87 19.98 -6.07
C LEU A 209 -25.97 18.45 -5.98
N PHE A 210 -26.37 17.91 -4.82
CA PHE A 210 -26.58 16.47 -4.68
C PHE A 210 -27.72 15.97 -5.59
N GLU A 211 -28.83 16.72 -5.70
CA GLU A 211 -29.93 16.34 -6.60
C GLU A 211 -29.53 16.33 -8.07
N GLU A 212 -28.59 17.23 -8.45
CA GLU A 212 -28.11 17.35 -9.82
C GLU A 212 -27.02 16.31 -10.16
N TYR A 213 -25.98 16.20 -9.32
CA TYR A 213 -24.78 15.39 -9.61
C TYR A 213 -24.79 14.00 -8.99
N LYS A 214 -25.62 13.76 -7.96
CA LYS A 214 -25.73 12.51 -7.20
C LYS A 214 -24.38 12.05 -6.57
N VAL A 215 -23.57 13.01 -6.15
CA VAL A 215 -22.31 12.79 -5.43
C VAL A 215 -22.29 13.64 -4.15
N PHE A 216 -21.74 13.09 -3.07
CA PHE A 216 -21.64 13.79 -1.76
C PHE A 216 -20.54 13.16 -0.92
#